data_c699a8c2c0b199883d936c87b4e50cdf
#
_entry.id   c699a8c2c0b199883d936c87b4e50cdf
#
_cell.length_a   1.000
_cell.length_b   1.000
_cell.length_c   1.000
_cell.angle_alpha   90.00
_cell.angle_beta   90.00
_cell.angle_gamma   90.00
#
_symmetry.space_group_name_H-M   'P 1'
#
loop_
_entity.id
_entity.type
_entity.pdbx_description
1 polymer ?
#
loop_
_entity_poly.entity_id
_entity_poly.type
_entity_poly.pdbx_seq_one_letter_code
_entity_poly.pdbx_strand_id
1 'polypeptide(L)'
;LFGGCLFSMRAAVKEEIYVNHIADTVEIGNEFLARKFLVKNDKVRTCMIENKRMGKEVSRIIPETISEDFIIRTLSADSVVADIHSSDLFLQRVQVTDEGKNGKKLVFHYKGFRHQEVDWQVDMVLTLEEGKHYMRKYLEITVPDSQRHLARLDYIDFEPMSLPEGYAVWTHPVMEQGVGGVSGYYISLGQPVYIQGMFFGLEFPASETEIEGDRKVRIRYYSGKSFEMLASEGRLADSGTFTTWKEVTGATRSTDMDVIQTDFFSYIHDISVPVDFRIQYNSWYDFMLDINENNILDSFREVERGLTQNGVRPIDSYVVDDGWNAYGPWQEENKAKFWSFNSKFPNELSTPSDLSHRLSSNFGLWLGPRGGYNYYIKFARFLEENGNGKLNCNSSDICTNHKVYCEKLKMFFLDCQQRFDVNYWKLDGFLVRPPQPD
;
A
#
# COMPACT_ATOMS: atom_id res chain seq x y z
N LEU A 1 46.67 -28.46 -34.65
CA LEU A 1 46.91 -27.26 -33.84
C LEU A 1 45.55 -26.80 -33.28
N PHE A 2 45.20 -27.31 -32.11
CA PHE A 2 44.02 -26.85 -31.35
C PHE A 2 44.48 -25.79 -30.35
N GLY A 3 44.13 -24.53 -30.59
CA GLY A 3 44.34 -23.44 -29.66
C GLY A 3 43.22 -23.46 -28.60
N GLY A 4 43.52 -23.91 -27.41
CA GLY A 4 42.63 -23.84 -26.29
C GLY A 4 42.50 -22.39 -25.78
N CYS A 5 41.32 -21.80 -25.93
CA CYS A 5 40.98 -20.55 -25.26
C CYS A 5 40.76 -20.83 -23.73
N LEU A 6 41.73 -20.48 -22.93
CA LEU A 6 41.59 -20.43 -21.48
C LEU A 6 40.68 -19.23 -21.14
N PHE A 7 39.40 -19.49 -20.93
CA PHE A 7 38.55 -18.55 -20.18
C PHE A 7 38.98 -18.53 -18.75
N SER A 8 39.70 -17.48 -18.36
CA SER A 8 39.91 -17.14 -16.98
C SER A 8 38.55 -16.81 -16.35
N MET A 9 37.95 -17.75 -15.64
CA MET A 9 36.90 -17.44 -14.69
C MET A 9 37.53 -16.58 -13.60
N ARG A 10 37.39 -15.27 -13.66
CA ARG A 10 37.52 -14.43 -12.50
C ARG A 10 36.45 -14.93 -11.50
N ALA A 11 36.89 -15.47 -10.39
CA ALA A 11 36.04 -15.69 -9.23
C ALA A 11 35.35 -14.33 -8.95
N ALA A 12 34.04 -14.30 -8.99
CA ALA A 12 33.28 -13.13 -8.57
C ALA A 12 33.71 -12.85 -7.13
N VAL A 13 34.35 -11.73 -6.92
CA VAL A 13 34.59 -11.21 -5.55
C VAL A 13 33.22 -11.03 -4.96
N LYS A 14 32.93 -11.79 -3.92
CA LYS A 14 31.68 -11.67 -3.16
C LYS A 14 31.75 -10.32 -2.47
N GLU A 15 31.09 -9.32 -3.03
CA GLU A 15 31.10 -7.97 -2.47
C GLU A 15 30.10 -7.95 -1.31
N GLU A 16 30.65 -7.92 -0.11
CA GLU A 16 29.88 -7.95 1.14
C GLU A 16 29.16 -6.62 1.38
N ILE A 17 27.96 -6.71 1.96
CA ILE A 17 27.30 -5.55 2.54
C ILE A 17 28.17 -5.03 3.68
N TYR A 18 28.45 -3.75 3.68
CA TYR A 18 29.25 -3.12 4.71
C TYR A 18 28.42 -2.11 5.52
N VAL A 19 28.79 -1.94 6.77
CA VAL A 19 28.40 -0.82 7.62
C VAL A 19 29.67 -0.21 8.20
N ASN A 20 29.96 1.03 7.84
CA ASN A 20 31.16 1.74 8.26
C ASN A 20 30.82 2.84 9.25
N HIS A 21 31.57 2.91 10.34
CA HIS A 21 31.56 4.02 11.28
C HIS A 21 32.90 4.76 11.15
N ILE A 22 32.86 5.98 10.61
CA ILE A 22 34.08 6.77 10.41
C ILE A 22 33.82 8.19 10.95
N ALA A 23 34.52 8.58 12.02
CA ALA A 23 34.31 9.84 12.72
C ALA A 23 32.81 10.07 13.04
N ASP A 24 32.24 11.16 12.60
CA ASP A 24 30.81 11.53 12.82
C ASP A 24 29.89 10.92 11.77
N THR A 25 30.29 9.89 11.03
CA THR A 25 29.45 9.30 9.98
C THR A 25 29.22 7.81 10.15
N VAL A 26 28.01 7.38 9.81
CA VAL A 26 27.60 5.97 9.66
C VAL A 26 27.14 5.77 8.23
N GLU A 27 27.68 4.75 7.58
CA GLU A 27 27.33 4.43 6.19
C GLU A 27 26.96 2.95 6.07
N ILE A 28 25.84 2.65 5.42
CA ILE A 28 25.45 1.31 4.99
C ILE A 28 25.46 1.26 3.46
N GLY A 29 26.01 0.19 2.88
CA GLY A 29 26.07 0.06 1.42
C GLY A 29 26.49 -1.33 0.97
N ASN A 30 26.41 -1.50 -0.36
CA ASN A 30 26.95 -2.65 -1.10
C ASN A 30 27.58 -2.14 -2.42
N GLU A 31 27.78 -3.02 -3.39
CA GLU A 31 28.33 -2.70 -4.71
C GLU A 31 27.42 -1.77 -5.54
N PHE A 32 26.11 -1.68 -5.23
CA PHE A 32 25.11 -0.96 -6.04
C PHE A 32 24.75 0.42 -5.49
N LEU A 33 24.66 0.53 -4.17
CA LEU A 33 24.26 1.79 -3.55
C LEU A 33 24.85 1.93 -2.14
N ALA A 34 24.85 3.16 -1.65
CA ALA A 34 25.18 3.44 -0.26
C ALA A 34 24.33 4.61 0.27
N ARG A 35 24.08 4.59 1.58
CA ARG A 35 23.49 5.72 2.30
C ARG A 35 24.34 6.09 3.49
N LYS A 36 24.69 7.36 3.57
CA LYS A 36 25.55 7.91 4.63
C LYS A 36 24.75 8.86 5.51
N PHE A 37 24.95 8.69 6.79
CA PHE A 37 24.34 9.50 7.84
C PHE A 37 25.43 10.31 8.56
N LEU A 38 25.15 11.58 8.81
CA LEU A 38 25.92 12.39 9.76
C LEU A 38 25.31 12.17 11.14
N VAL A 39 26.17 11.75 12.10
CA VAL A 39 25.83 11.56 13.50
C VAL A 39 26.63 12.55 14.32
N LYS A 40 26.03 13.65 14.73
CA LYS A 40 26.71 14.71 15.47
C LYS A 40 25.81 15.28 16.56
N ASN A 41 26.34 15.46 17.77
CA ASN A 41 25.60 15.98 18.93
C ASN A 41 24.32 15.15 19.23
N ASP A 42 24.42 13.83 19.16
CA ASP A 42 23.29 12.89 19.29
C ASP A 42 22.16 13.11 18.25
N LYS A 43 22.43 13.79 17.15
CA LYS A 43 21.49 13.96 16.04
C LYS A 43 21.91 13.12 14.84
N VAL A 44 20.94 12.59 14.12
CA VAL A 44 21.14 11.77 12.92
C VAL A 44 20.44 12.43 11.75
N ARG A 45 21.12 12.50 10.61
CA ARG A 45 20.49 12.88 9.34
C ARG A 45 21.19 12.23 8.16
N THR A 46 20.45 11.91 7.14
CA THR A 46 21.03 11.52 5.85
C THR A 46 21.83 12.70 5.27
N CYS A 47 23.09 12.47 4.95
CA CYS A 47 23.94 13.48 4.31
C CYS A 47 24.32 13.12 2.87
N MET A 48 24.16 11.86 2.46
CA MET A 48 24.42 11.42 1.09
C MET A 48 23.70 10.09 0.80
N ILE A 49 23.15 9.97 -0.40
CA ILE A 49 22.70 8.71 -0.99
C ILE A 49 23.46 8.55 -2.30
N GLU A 50 24.12 7.41 -2.49
CA GLU A 50 25.02 7.18 -3.61
C GLU A 50 24.51 6.02 -4.48
N ASN A 51 24.35 6.27 -5.77
CA ASN A 51 24.11 5.26 -6.80
C ASN A 51 25.46 4.87 -7.43
N LYS A 52 25.87 3.63 -7.28
CA LYS A 52 27.13 3.07 -7.80
C LYS A 52 26.95 2.27 -9.09
N ARG A 53 25.72 2.13 -9.59
CA ARG A 53 25.42 1.32 -10.78
C ARG A 53 25.69 2.04 -12.10
N MET A 54 25.93 3.34 -12.09
CA MET A 54 26.11 4.16 -13.29
C MET A 54 27.52 4.08 -13.91
N GLY A 55 28.26 3.04 -13.59
CA GLY A 55 29.59 2.79 -14.16
C GLY A 55 30.64 3.79 -13.67
N LYS A 56 31.21 4.61 -14.57
CA LYS A 56 32.23 5.60 -14.19
C LYS A 56 31.66 6.87 -13.56
N GLU A 57 30.39 7.11 -13.76
CA GLU A 57 29.67 8.26 -13.21
C GLU A 57 28.88 7.82 -11.98
N VAL A 58 29.42 8.12 -10.82
CA VAL A 58 28.71 7.91 -9.55
C VAL A 58 27.71 9.04 -9.37
N SER A 59 26.42 8.71 -9.30
CA SER A 59 25.40 9.69 -8.97
C SER A 59 25.24 9.80 -7.45
N ARG A 60 25.16 11.02 -6.95
CA ARG A 60 24.98 11.30 -5.53
C ARG A 60 23.84 12.27 -5.32
N ILE A 61 22.98 11.94 -4.36
CA ILE A 61 21.97 12.84 -3.81
C ILE A 61 22.52 13.35 -2.48
N ILE A 62 22.69 14.66 -2.37
CA ILE A 62 23.15 15.36 -1.16
C ILE A 62 22.01 16.28 -0.71
N PRO A 63 21.13 15.79 0.19
CA PRO A 63 20.02 16.60 0.68
C PRO A 63 20.51 17.85 1.43
N GLU A 64 19.76 18.94 1.34
CA GLU A 64 20.03 20.13 2.15
C GLU A 64 19.92 19.83 3.65
N THR A 65 20.56 20.66 4.47
CA THR A 65 20.62 20.43 5.93
C THR A 65 19.28 20.51 6.64
N ILE A 66 18.28 21.11 5.99
CA ILE A 66 16.89 21.20 6.47
C ILE A 66 16.06 19.95 6.15
N SER A 67 16.62 18.98 5.41
CA SER A 67 15.95 17.72 5.09
C SER A 67 15.83 16.85 6.33
N GLU A 68 14.75 16.08 6.39
CA GLU A 68 14.45 15.15 7.44
C GLU A 68 14.56 13.69 6.92
N ASP A 69 14.83 12.74 7.79
CA ASP A 69 14.76 11.33 7.43
C ASP A 69 13.33 10.81 7.47
N PHE A 70 12.52 11.40 8.36
CA PHE A 70 11.07 11.19 8.46
C PHE A 70 10.40 12.30 9.27
N ILE A 71 9.09 12.46 9.07
CA ILE A 71 8.22 13.26 9.92
C ILE A 71 7.01 12.40 10.28
N ILE A 72 6.68 12.31 11.56
CA ILE A 72 5.49 11.59 12.05
C ILE A 72 4.47 12.65 12.47
N ARG A 73 3.32 12.68 11.78
CA ARG A 73 2.19 13.49 12.24
C ARG A 73 1.32 12.69 13.18
N THR A 74 1.08 13.27 14.34
CA THR A 74 0.24 12.72 15.39
C THR A 74 -1.02 13.54 15.55
N LEU A 75 -2.04 12.89 16.09
CA LEU A 75 -3.30 13.53 16.45
C LEU A 75 -3.60 13.18 17.91
N SER A 76 -3.76 14.20 18.76
CA SER A 76 -4.17 13.98 20.16
C SER A 76 -5.63 13.56 20.28
N ALA A 77 -6.06 13.13 21.46
CA ALA A 77 -7.47 12.83 21.74
C ALA A 77 -8.40 14.02 21.49
N ASP A 78 -7.90 15.24 21.67
CA ASP A 78 -8.63 16.49 21.42
C ASP A 78 -8.47 16.99 19.97
N SER A 79 -8.03 16.12 19.07
CA SER A 79 -7.82 16.43 17.64
C SER A 79 -6.77 17.51 17.37
N VAL A 80 -5.82 17.72 18.29
CA VAL A 80 -4.69 18.63 18.08
C VAL A 80 -3.61 17.92 17.26
N VAL A 81 -3.31 18.51 16.10
CA VAL A 81 -2.26 18.03 15.21
C VAL A 81 -0.89 18.50 15.67
N ALA A 82 0.09 17.61 15.68
CA ALA A 82 1.48 17.96 15.94
C ALA A 82 2.44 17.03 15.18
N ASP A 83 3.63 17.52 14.87
CA ASP A 83 4.65 16.78 14.13
C ASP A 83 5.82 16.41 15.05
N ILE A 84 6.35 15.20 14.84
CA ILE A 84 7.62 14.72 15.39
C ILE A 84 8.60 14.69 14.23
N HIS A 85 9.61 15.56 14.26
CA HIS A 85 10.65 15.62 13.25
C HIS A 85 11.83 14.73 13.63
N SER A 86 12.41 14.02 12.67
CA SER A 86 13.61 13.20 12.92
C SER A 86 14.78 14.02 13.47
N SER A 87 14.90 15.29 13.07
CA SER A 87 15.90 16.23 13.57
C SER A 87 15.72 16.64 15.03
N ASP A 88 14.49 16.51 15.58
CA ASP A 88 14.22 16.80 16.99
C ASP A 88 14.64 15.67 17.93
N LEU A 89 14.76 14.45 17.39
CA LEU A 89 15.06 13.26 18.18
C LEU A 89 16.55 13.18 18.53
N PHE A 90 16.85 12.60 19.67
CA PHE A 90 18.22 12.38 20.14
C PHE A 90 18.58 10.90 20.04
N LEU A 91 19.68 10.61 19.37
CA LEU A 91 20.21 9.27 19.25
C LEU A 91 20.61 8.73 20.63
N GLN A 92 20.23 7.51 20.92
CA GLN A 92 20.69 6.75 22.09
C GLN A 92 21.88 5.85 21.71
N ARG A 93 21.74 5.09 20.62
CA ARG A 93 22.76 4.17 20.11
C ARG A 93 22.51 3.80 18.67
N VAL A 94 23.56 3.32 18.02
CA VAL A 94 23.50 2.68 16.70
C VAL A 94 23.73 1.17 16.89
N GLN A 95 22.94 0.36 16.23
CA GLN A 95 23.06 -1.09 16.27
C GLN A 95 23.13 -1.66 14.86
N VAL A 96 23.99 -2.63 14.65
CA VAL A 96 24.09 -3.39 13.40
C VAL A 96 23.87 -4.86 13.71
N THR A 97 23.00 -5.50 12.97
CA THR A 97 22.74 -6.95 13.08
C THR A 97 22.65 -7.57 11.70
N ASP A 98 22.79 -8.89 11.63
CA ASP A 98 22.51 -9.61 10.41
C ASP A 98 20.99 -9.67 10.17
N GLU A 99 20.58 -9.55 8.92
CA GLU A 99 19.19 -9.67 8.46
C GLU A 99 19.07 -10.89 7.54
N GLY A 100 18.37 -11.91 8.01
CA GLY A 100 18.31 -13.17 7.29
C GLY A 100 19.70 -13.83 7.10
N LYS A 101 19.90 -14.51 5.97
CA LYS A 101 21.17 -15.18 5.68
C LYS A 101 22.21 -14.28 5.04
N ASN A 102 21.78 -13.28 4.29
CA ASN A 102 22.64 -12.48 3.41
C ASN A 102 22.30 -10.99 3.48
N GLY A 103 21.86 -10.50 4.62
CA GLY A 103 21.49 -9.10 4.78
C GLY A 103 22.09 -8.45 6.02
N LYS A 104 22.02 -7.13 6.06
CA LYS A 104 22.36 -6.31 7.23
C LYS A 104 21.20 -5.42 7.61
N LYS A 105 20.99 -5.27 8.91
CA LYS A 105 20.03 -4.36 9.53
C LYS A 105 20.82 -3.32 10.34
N LEU A 106 20.66 -2.05 9.99
CA LEU A 106 21.21 -0.90 10.71
C LEU A 106 20.05 -0.22 11.43
N VAL A 107 20.17 -0.04 12.74
CA VAL A 107 19.14 0.57 13.58
C VAL A 107 19.70 1.79 14.28
N PHE A 108 19.04 2.93 14.15
CA PHE A 108 19.23 4.11 14.94
C PHE A 108 18.16 4.13 16.04
N HIS A 109 18.55 3.82 17.27
CA HIS A 109 17.69 3.86 18.43
C HIS A 109 17.68 5.28 18.98
N TYR A 110 16.53 5.95 18.95
CA TYR A 110 16.39 7.27 19.55
C TYR A 110 16.05 7.16 21.04
N LYS A 111 16.39 8.17 21.82
CA LYS A 111 15.99 8.27 23.23
C LYS A 111 14.47 8.42 23.30
N GLY A 112 13.84 7.77 24.27
CA GLY A 112 12.41 7.96 24.52
C GLY A 112 12.10 9.43 24.83
N PHE A 113 10.96 9.91 24.37
CA PHE A 113 10.53 11.30 24.55
C PHE A 113 9.03 11.39 24.76
N ARG A 114 8.60 12.50 25.35
CA ARG A 114 7.19 12.77 25.59
C ARG A 114 6.66 13.77 24.58
N HIS A 115 5.53 13.42 23.94
CA HIS A 115 4.88 14.25 22.93
C HIS A 115 3.36 14.04 23.05
N GLN A 116 2.59 15.12 23.13
CA GLN A 116 1.13 15.10 23.32
C GLN A 116 0.66 14.11 24.41
N GLU A 117 1.25 14.20 25.60
CA GLU A 117 0.95 13.36 26.78
C GLU A 117 1.27 11.86 26.63
N VAL A 118 1.85 11.44 25.52
CA VAL A 118 2.28 10.07 25.23
C VAL A 118 3.79 9.97 25.30
N ASP A 119 4.28 8.86 25.87
CA ASP A 119 5.70 8.51 25.88
C ASP A 119 6.01 7.67 24.65
N TRP A 120 6.77 8.23 23.73
CA TRP A 120 7.12 7.62 22.45
C TRP A 120 8.52 7.04 22.49
N GLN A 121 8.67 5.86 21.87
CA GLN A 121 9.93 5.29 21.45
C GLN A 121 9.90 5.10 19.96
N VAL A 122 10.90 5.63 19.25
CA VAL A 122 11.03 5.51 17.80
C VAL A 122 12.41 4.95 17.47
N ASP A 123 12.45 4.00 16.57
CA ASP A 123 13.68 3.48 15.98
C ASP A 123 13.59 3.62 14.46
N MET A 124 14.64 4.15 13.83
CA MET A 124 14.77 4.17 12.38
C MET A 124 15.62 2.99 11.93
N VAL A 125 15.06 2.16 11.08
CA VAL A 125 15.67 0.91 10.63
C VAL A 125 15.95 0.97 9.14
N LEU A 126 17.17 0.54 8.76
CA LEU A 126 17.54 0.31 7.36
C LEU A 126 17.91 -1.16 7.19
N THR A 127 17.45 -1.76 6.09
CA THR A 127 17.86 -3.12 5.71
C THR A 127 18.40 -3.12 4.28
N LEU A 128 19.45 -3.92 4.08
CA LEU A 128 20.07 -4.12 2.78
C LEU A 128 20.45 -5.60 2.65
N GLU A 129 20.10 -6.18 1.50
CA GLU A 129 20.38 -7.58 1.16
C GLU A 129 21.47 -7.68 0.10
N GLU A 130 22.25 -8.76 0.14
CA GLU A 130 23.32 -9.04 -0.84
C GLU A 130 22.72 -9.14 -2.26
N GLY A 131 23.36 -8.52 -3.24
CA GLY A 131 22.95 -8.56 -4.63
C GLY A 131 21.71 -7.72 -4.97
N LYS A 132 21.13 -7.00 -4.00
CA LYS A 132 20.00 -6.12 -4.27
C LYS A 132 20.46 -4.69 -4.55
N HIS A 133 19.89 -4.10 -5.60
CA HIS A 133 20.16 -2.72 -5.98
C HIS A 133 19.23 -1.72 -5.29
N TYR A 134 18.61 -2.13 -4.21
CA TYR A 134 17.72 -1.30 -3.40
C TYR A 134 17.87 -1.64 -1.93
N MET A 135 17.63 -0.64 -1.07
CA MET A 135 17.54 -0.77 0.38
C MET A 135 16.17 -0.34 0.87
N ARG A 136 15.81 -0.79 2.05
CA ARG A 136 14.55 -0.41 2.70
C ARG A 136 14.81 0.39 3.96
N LYS A 137 13.95 1.36 4.21
CA LYS A 137 13.89 2.12 5.47
C LYS A 137 12.48 2.04 6.04
N TYR A 138 12.36 1.87 7.35
CA TYR A 138 11.09 1.86 8.05
C TYR A 138 11.26 2.31 9.50
N LEU A 139 10.15 2.56 10.18
CA LEU A 139 10.15 2.91 11.59
C LEU A 139 9.57 1.78 12.42
N GLU A 140 10.15 1.55 13.58
CA GLU A 140 9.60 0.77 14.67
C GLU A 140 9.19 1.75 15.77
N ILE A 141 7.88 1.81 16.08
CA ILE A 141 7.30 2.80 16.98
C ILE A 141 6.60 2.08 18.13
N THR A 142 6.94 2.44 19.35
CA THR A 142 6.34 1.85 20.56
C THR A 142 5.78 2.94 21.45
N VAL A 143 4.61 2.68 22.03
CA VAL A 143 4.00 3.49 23.07
C VAL A 143 3.54 2.57 24.21
N PRO A 144 3.52 3.02 25.48
CA PRO A 144 3.03 2.23 26.60
C PRO A 144 1.58 1.76 26.39
N ASP A 145 1.26 0.56 26.80
CA ASP A 145 -0.08 -0.04 26.68
C ASP A 145 -1.18 0.88 27.26
N SER A 146 -0.90 1.50 28.39
CA SER A 146 -1.84 2.42 29.06
C SER A 146 -2.10 3.71 28.29
N GLN A 147 -1.27 4.04 27.28
CA GLN A 147 -1.34 5.28 26.49
C GLN A 147 -1.78 5.03 25.04
N ARG A 148 -2.03 3.78 24.62
CA ARG A 148 -2.39 3.43 23.24
C ARG A 148 -3.62 4.15 22.72
N HIS A 149 -4.60 4.43 23.57
CA HIS A 149 -5.82 5.15 23.22
C HIS A 149 -5.58 6.65 22.95
N LEU A 150 -4.50 7.23 23.51
CA LEU A 150 -4.09 8.63 23.30
C LEU A 150 -3.20 8.81 22.07
N ALA A 151 -2.47 7.76 21.70
CA ALA A 151 -1.49 7.79 20.61
C ALA A 151 -2.15 7.48 19.27
N ARG A 152 -2.30 8.47 18.40
CA ARG A 152 -2.82 8.29 17.04
C ARG A 152 -1.79 8.78 16.02
N LEU A 153 -1.51 7.94 15.04
CA LEU A 153 -0.71 8.26 13.86
C LEU A 153 -1.65 8.72 12.74
N ASP A 154 -1.53 9.97 12.34
CA ASP A 154 -2.27 10.48 11.17
C ASP A 154 -1.56 10.03 9.89
N TYR A 155 -0.33 10.48 9.69
CA TYR A 155 0.52 10.02 8.60
C TYR A 155 2.01 10.03 8.98
N ILE A 156 2.81 9.41 8.14
CA ILE A 156 4.27 9.46 8.22
C ILE A 156 4.79 9.90 6.85
N ASP A 157 5.57 10.97 6.82
CA ASP A 157 6.33 11.36 5.65
C ASP A 157 7.70 10.68 5.71
N PHE A 158 7.99 9.88 4.70
CA PHE A 158 9.31 9.33 4.44
C PHE A 158 10.03 10.21 3.41
N GLU A 159 11.34 10.33 3.55
CA GLU A 159 12.19 11.11 2.65
C GLU A 159 11.69 12.56 2.43
N PRO A 160 11.35 13.32 3.49
CA PRO A 160 11.04 14.73 3.31
C PRO A 160 12.35 15.48 3.02
N MET A 161 12.79 15.39 1.77
CA MET A 161 14.05 15.94 1.30
C MET A 161 13.87 17.30 0.62
N SER A 162 14.75 18.24 0.96
CA SER A 162 14.99 19.43 0.20
C SER A 162 16.30 19.24 -0.58
N LEU A 163 16.23 19.46 -1.90
CA LEU A 163 17.35 19.22 -2.81
C LEU A 163 17.93 20.54 -3.31
N PRO A 164 19.26 20.63 -3.46
CA PRO A 164 19.90 21.76 -4.14
C PRO A 164 19.42 21.90 -5.58
N GLU A 165 19.70 23.05 -6.20
CA GLU A 165 19.43 23.25 -7.63
C GLU A 165 20.21 22.27 -8.50
N GLY A 166 19.60 21.89 -9.63
CA GLY A 166 20.25 21.05 -10.64
C GLY A 166 19.96 19.55 -10.54
N TYR A 167 19.17 19.14 -9.54
CA TYR A 167 18.69 17.74 -9.50
C TYR A 167 17.51 17.56 -10.45
N ALA A 168 17.55 16.48 -11.25
CA ALA A 168 16.39 16.05 -12.03
C ALA A 168 15.46 15.25 -11.11
N VAL A 169 14.29 15.80 -10.83
CA VAL A 169 13.25 15.17 -9.97
C VAL A 169 11.98 15.02 -10.80
N TRP A 170 11.39 13.83 -10.78
CA TRP A 170 10.13 13.60 -11.47
C TRP A 170 9.37 12.42 -10.86
N THR A 171 8.08 12.37 -11.11
CA THR A 171 7.19 11.23 -10.87
C THR A 171 6.29 11.04 -12.10
N HIS A 172 5.58 9.94 -12.17
CA HIS A 172 4.60 9.77 -13.24
C HIS A 172 3.57 10.91 -13.17
N PRO A 173 3.31 11.58 -14.32
CA PRO A 173 2.33 12.65 -14.35
C PRO A 173 0.96 12.09 -14.00
N VAL A 174 0.26 12.81 -13.15
CA VAL A 174 -1.14 12.53 -12.83
C VAL A 174 -1.99 12.96 -14.02
N MET A 175 -2.84 12.09 -14.53
CA MET A 175 -3.75 12.48 -15.61
C MET A 175 -4.80 13.44 -15.07
N GLU A 176 -4.83 14.68 -15.56
CA GLU A 176 -5.79 15.72 -15.18
C GLU A 176 -7.21 15.44 -15.68
N GLN A 177 -7.39 14.55 -16.63
CA GLN A 177 -8.68 14.22 -17.21
C GLN A 177 -8.95 12.73 -17.12
N GLY A 178 -9.94 12.36 -16.32
CA GLY A 178 -10.47 11.00 -16.31
C GLY A 178 -11.08 10.63 -17.66
N VAL A 179 -10.83 9.43 -18.12
CA VAL A 179 -11.53 8.83 -19.25
C VAL A 179 -13.02 8.76 -18.89
N GLY A 180 -13.90 9.34 -19.74
CA GLY A 180 -15.35 9.28 -19.55
C GLY A 180 -16.00 10.46 -18.83
N GLY A 181 -15.33 11.62 -18.71
CA GLY A 181 -15.95 12.85 -18.20
C GLY A 181 -16.15 12.90 -16.69
N VAL A 182 -15.58 11.97 -15.96
CA VAL A 182 -15.48 12.03 -14.50
C VAL A 182 -14.31 12.94 -14.16
N SER A 183 -14.57 14.09 -13.58
CA SER A 183 -13.59 15.07 -13.16
C SER A 183 -12.50 14.43 -12.28
N GLY A 184 -11.28 14.61 -12.71
CA GLY A 184 -10.08 13.96 -12.29
C GLY A 184 -9.91 13.66 -10.80
N TYR A 185 -9.68 12.41 -10.54
CA TYR A 185 -9.04 12.01 -9.30
C TYR A 185 -7.55 11.93 -9.57
N TYR A 186 -6.81 12.79 -8.92
CA TYR A 186 -5.36 12.71 -8.88
C TYR A 186 -5.01 11.56 -7.95
N ILE A 187 -4.63 10.43 -8.51
CA ILE A 187 -4.13 9.33 -7.71
C ILE A 187 -2.67 9.16 -8.06
N SER A 188 -1.83 9.89 -7.33
CA SER A 188 -0.39 9.58 -7.26
C SER A 188 -0.11 8.45 -6.26
N LEU A 189 -1.15 7.66 -5.93
CA LEU A 189 -1.03 6.59 -4.95
C LEU A 189 -0.08 5.52 -5.43
N GLY A 190 0.90 5.21 -4.56
CA GLY A 190 1.90 4.20 -4.83
C GLY A 190 2.93 4.56 -5.89
N GLN A 191 2.86 5.76 -6.49
CA GLN A 191 3.82 6.18 -7.48
C GLN A 191 5.18 6.48 -6.84
N PRO A 192 6.29 5.99 -7.41
CA PRO A 192 7.62 6.36 -6.94
C PRO A 192 7.99 7.78 -7.41
N VAL A 193 8.94 8.40 -6.71
CA VAL A 193 9.68 9.54 -7.19
C VAL A 193 11.04 9.10 -7.70
N TYR A 194 11.51 9.75 -8.74
CA TYR A 194 12.80 9.48 -9.37
C TYR A 194 13.69 10.70 -9.25
N ILE A 195 14.91 10.48 -8.74
CA ILE A 195 15.88 11.55 -8.50
C ILE A 195 17.24 11.05 -8.97
N GLN A 196 17.82 11.68 -9.99
CA GLN A 196 19.22 11.45 -10.45
C GLN A 196 19.56 9.96 -10.68
N GLY A 197 18.69 9.21 -11.34
CA GLY A 197 18.93 7.79 -11.59
C GLY A 197 18.74 6.90 -10.36
N MET A 198 17.95 7.34 -9.42
CA MET A 198 17.46 6.55 -8.29
C MET A 198 15.94 6.62 -8.24
N PHE A 199 15.32 5.60 -7.65
CA PHE A 199 13.89 5.60 -7.35
C PHE A 199 13.66 5.52 -5.84
N PHE A 200 12.58 6.18 -5.39
CA PHE A 200 12.12 6.18 -4.01
C PHE A 200 10.63 5.90 -4.00
N GLY A 201 10.18 5.02 -3.13
CA GLY A 201 8.78 4.65 -3.05
C GLY A 201 8.43 4.00 -1.71
N LEU A 202 7.16 3.68 -1.52
CA LEU A 202 6.71 2.94 -0.34
C LEU A 202 6.11 1.61 -0.78
N GLU A 203 6.48 0.53 -0.11
CA GLU A 203 5.91 -0.82 -0.35
C GLU A 203 4.47 -0.91 0.19
N PHE A 204 3.67 0.09 -0.14
CA PHE A 204 2.26 0.20 0.21
C PHE A 204 1.51 1.02 -0.86
N PRO A 205 0.47 0.47 -1.48
CA PRO A 205 -0.16 1.11 -2.64
C PRO A 205 -0.93 2.40 -2.30
N ALA A 206 -1.35 2.58 -1.05
CA ALA A 206 -2.06 3.78 -0.61
C ALA A 206 -1.11 4.85 -0.04
N SER A 207 0.03 5.05 -0.69
CA SER A 207 0.97 6.13 -0.38
C SER A 207 0.84 7.27 -1.38
N GLU A 208 1.21 8.47 -0.98
CA GLU A 208 1.20 9.67 -1.81
C GLU A 208 2.62 10.20 -1.96
N THR A 209 3.04 10.44 -3.20
CA THR A 209 4.30 11.11 -3.51
C THR A 209 4.02 12.55 -3.88
N GLU A 210 4.72 13.48 -3.26
CA GLU A 210 4.61 14.90 -3.54
C GLU A 210 5.97 15.49 -3.91
N ILE A 211 5.94 16.35 -4.93
CA ILE A 211 7.09 17.15 -5.37
C ILE A 211 6.64 18.61 -5.33
N GLU A 212 7.23 19.39 -4.44
CA GLU A 212 6.96 20.84 -4.30
C GLU A 212 8.10 21.64 -4.91
N GLY A 213 7.78 22.47 -5.93
CA GLY A 213 8.73 23.39 -6.55
C GLY A 213 9.98 22.71 -7.12
N ASP A 214 9.83 21.51 -7.67
CA ASP A 214 10.89 20.69 -8.27
C ASP A 214 12.05 20.30 -7.36
N ARG A 215 11.99 20.63 -6.06
CA ARG A 215 13.12 20.45 -5.14
C ARG A 215 12.78 19.83 -3.80
N LYS A 216 11.52 19.90 -3.35
CA LYS A 216 11.10 19.27 -2.11
C LYS A 216 10.32 18.01 -2.43
N VAL A 217 10.72 16.91 -1.85
CA VAL A 217 10.16 15.58 -2.10
C VAL A 217 9.72 15.00 -0.78
N ARG A 218 8.58 14.30 -0.78
CA ARG A 218 8.16 13.46 0.33
C ARG A 218 7.32 12.28 -0.18
N ILE A 219 7.35 11.19 0.57
CA ILE A 219 6.52 10.02 0.34
C ILE A 219 5.68 9.80 1.59
N ARG A 220 4.38 9.99 1.48
CA ARG A 220 3.45 9.97 2.61
C ARG A 220 2.76 8.64 2.74
N TYR A 221 2.84 8.06 3.91
CA TYR A 221 2.06 6.92 4.36
C TYR A 221 0.95 7.37 5.29
N TYR A 222 -0.29 7.14 4.92
CA TYR A 222 -1.44 7.44 5.77
C TYR A 222 -1.78 6.26 6.67
N SER A 223 -1.74 6.44 7.97
CA SER A 223 -2.20 5.47 8.96
C SER A 223 -3.63 5.78 9.42
N GLY A 224 -3.87 6.98 9.90
CA GLY A 224 -5.18 7.41 10.44
C GLY A 224 -5.63 6.60 11.66
N LYS A 225 -4.73 5.85 12.34
CA LYS A 225 -5.08 4.86 13.36
C LYS A 225 -4.44 5.19 14.70
N SER A 226 -5.20 4.95 15.79
CA SER A 226 -4.62 4.90 17.12
C SER A 226 -3.85 3.59 17.35
N PHE A 227 -2.92 3.58 18.31
CA PHE A 227 -2.23 2.36 18.72
C PHE A 227 -3.17 1.31 19.27
N GLU A 228 -4.28 1.72 19.89
CA GLU A 228 -5.34 0.80 20.32
C GLU A 228 -6.00 0.10 19.11
N MET A 229 -6.30 0.84 18.05
CA MET A 229 -6.81 0.25 16.80
C MET A 229 -5.79 -0.70 16.17
N LEU A 230 -4.53 -0.29 16.10
CA LEU A 230 -3.45 -1.15 15.56
C LEU A 230 -3.30 -2.43 16.37
N ALA A 231 -3.42 -2.36 17.70
CA ALA A 231 -3.42 -3.53 18.57
C ALA A 231 -4.61 -4.46 18.30
N SER A 232 -5.83 -3.89 18.18
CA SER A 232 -7.05 -4.67 17.90
C SER A 232 -7.04 -5.36 16.55
N GLU A 233 -6.28 -4.82 15.60
CA GLU A 233 -6.09 -5.39 14.25
C GLU A 233 -4.91 -6.40 14.18
N GLY A 234 -4.24 -6.67 15.31
CA GLY A 234 -3.07 -7.54 15.34
C GLY A 234 -1.85 -6.97 14.59
N ARG A 235 -1.75 -5.63 14.49
CA ARG A 235 -0.68 -4.93 13.78
C ARG A 235 0.52 -4.58 14.67
N LEU A 236 0.43 -4.85 15.96
CA LEU A 236 1.54 -4.69 16.88
C LEU A 236 2.25 -6.03 17.09
N ALA A 237 3.58 -6.00 17.18
CA ALA A 237 4.36 -7.14 17.66
C ALA A 237 4.04 -7.42 19.14
N ASP A 238 4.47 -8.58 19.67
CA ASP A 238 4.29 -8.95 21.08
C ASP A 238 4.90 -7.92 22.05
N SER A 239 5.92 -7.20 21.60
CA SER A 239 6.54 -6.08 22.33
C SER A 239 5.68 -4.82 22.40
N GLY A 240 4.54 -4.77 21.72
CA GLY A 240 3.73 -3.56 21.55
C GLY A 240 4.24 -2.61 20.46
N THR A 241 5.21 -3.03 19.68
CA THR A 241 5.83 -2.22 18.62
C THR A 241 5.01 -2.27 17.33
N PHE A 242 4.73 -1.12 16.77
CA PHE A 242 4.21 -0.96 15.42
C PHE A 242 5.37 -0.82 14.45
N THR A 243 5.44 -1.69 13.44
CA THR A 243 6.36 -1.57 12.32
C THR A 243 5.63 -0.96 11.13
N THR A 244 6.14 0.17 10.63
CA THR A 244 5.55 0.85 9.47
C THR A 244 5.74 0.04 8.18
N TRP A 245 5.04 0.42 7.12
CA TRP A 245 5.41 -0.01 5.77
C TRP A 245 6.81 0.48 5.42
N LYS A 246 7.47 -0.22 4.50
CA LYS A 246 8.86 0.03 4.16
C LYS A 246 8.95 1.03 3.01
N GLU A 247 9.70 2.09 3.23
CA GLU A 247 10.21 2.92 2.15
C GLU A 247 11.34 2.17 1.45
N VAL A 248 11.45 2.32 0.15
CA VAL A 248 12.50 1.74 -0.68
C VAL A 248 13.26 2.82 -1.42
N THR A 249 14.58 2.75 -1.34
CA THR A 249 15.52 3.54 -2.13
C THR A 249 16.28 2.61 -3.07
N GLY A 250 16.18 2.79 -4.37
CA GLY A 250 16.84 1.92 -5.35
C GLY A 250 17.73 2.68 -6.33
N ALA A 251 18.79 2.01 -6.77
CA ALA A 251 19.79 2.51 -7.72
C ALA A 251 19.57 1.97 -9.11
N THR A 252 19.64 2.82 -10.13
CA THR A 252 19.48 2.45 -11.53
C THR A 252 20.81 2.56 -12.31
N ARG A 253 20.89 1.90 -13.46
CA ARG A 253 22.11 1.88 -14.30
C ARG A 253 22.33 3.15 -15.12
N SER A 254 21.35 4.05 -15.14
CA SER A 254 21.40 5.27 -15.93
C SER A 254 20.42 6.32 -15.38
N THR A 255 20.54 7.56 -15.85
CA THR A 255 19.53 8.61 -15.72
C THR A 255 18.53 8.60 -16.87
N ASP A 256 18.71 7.72 -17.86
CA ASP A 256 17.76 7.50 -18.94
C ASP A 256 16.46 6.87 -18.41
N MET A 257 15.32 7.40 -18.84
CA MET A 257 14.00 7.03 -18.35
C MET A 257 13.68 5.56 -18.56
N ASP A 258 13.98 5.02 -19.75
CA ASP A 258 13.67 3.63 -20.09
C ASP A 258 14.50 2.66 -19.24
N VAL A 259 15.74 3.04 -18.94
CA VAL A 259 16.61 2.27 -18.05
C VAL A 259 16.15 2.35 -16.61
N ILE A 260 15.74 3.55 -16.13
CA ILE A 260 15.17 3.72 -14.80
C ILE A 260 13.94 2.85 -14.62
N GLN A 261 13.02 2.88 -15.58
CA GLN A 261 11.80 2.05 -15.52
C GLN A 261 12.15 0.55 -15.53
N THR A 262 13.09 0.12 -16.38
CA THR A 262 13.52 -1.27 -16.43
C THR A 262 14.07 -1.74 -15.07
N ASP A 263 14.93 -0.94 -14.45
CA ASP A 263 15.50 -1.28 -13.14
C ASP A 263 14.48 -1.20 -12.01
N PHE A 264 13.54 -0.26 -12.07
CA PHE A 264 12.41 -0.21 -11.14
C PHE A 264 11.50 -1.44 -11.28
N PHE A 265 11.16 -1.86 -12.49
CA PHE A 265 10.38 -3.07 -12.70
C PHE A 265 11.14 -4.35 -12.32
N SER A 266 12.47 -4.37 -12.39
CA SER A 266 13.27 -5.46 -11.82
C SER A 266 13.09 -5.55 -10.31
N TYR A 267 13.09 -4.41 -9.61
CA TYR A 267 12.75 -4.37 -8.18
C TYR A 267 11.30 -4.85 -7.92
N ILE A 268 10.32 -4.36 -8.69
CA ILE A 268 8.92 -4.82 -8.56
C ILE A 268 8.81 -6.33 -8.76
N HIS A 269 9.53 -6.88 -9.74
CA HIS A 269 9.57 -8.33 -9.97
C HIS A 269 10.15 -9.09 -8.76
N ASP A 270 11.20 -8.57 -8.14
CA ASP A 270 11.83 -9.17 -6.96
C ASP A 270 10.88 -9.28 -5.75
N ILE A 271 9.99 -8.29 -5.57
CA ILE A 271 9.06 -8.26 -4.44
C ILE A 271 7.68 -8.83 -4.77
N SER A 272 7.39 -9.09 -6.04
CA SER A 272 6.10 -9.62 -6.46
C SER A 272 5.94 -11.08 -6.05
N VAL A 273 4.71 -11.42 -5.66
CA VAL A 273 4.34 -12.84 -5.47
C VAL A 273 3.94 -13.44 -6.83
N PRO A 274 4.27 -14.72 -7.07
CA PRO A 274 3.79 -15.40 -8.27
C PRO A 274 2.27 -15.32 -8.38
N VAL A 275 1.77 -14.99 -9.56
CA VAL A 275 0.34 -14.90 -9.85
C VAL A 275 -0.01 -15.93 -10.90
N ASP A 276 -1.03 -16.74 -10.63
CA ASP A 276 -1.60 -17.63 -11.62
C ASP A 276 -2.57 -16.87 -12.52
N PHE A 277 -2.52 -17.17 -13.82
CA PHE A 277 -3.51 -16.66 -14.75
C PHE A 277 -4.88 -17.26 -14.46
N ARG A 278 -5.89 -16.40 -14.24
CA ARG A 278 -7.26 -16.80 -13.94
C ARG A 278 -8.21 -16.39 -15.05
N ILE A 279 -9.07 -17.30 -15.44
CA ILE A 279 -10.17 -17.07 -16.39
C ILE A 279 -11.45 -16.97 -15.58
N GLN A 280 -12.21 -15.88 -15.77
CA GLN A 280 -13.48 -15.69 -15.08
C GLN A 280 -14.60 -15.31 -16.05
N TYR A 281 -15.81 -15.73 -15.72
CA TYR A 281 -17.04 -15.16 -16.24
C TYR A 281 -17.52 -14.07 -15.29
N ASN A 282 -18.00 -12.95 -15.84
CA ASN A 282 -18.60 -11.87 -15.07
C ASN A 282 -19.91 -11.42 -15.72
N SER A 283 -20.99 -11.41 -14.96
CA SER A 283 -22.36 -11.18 -15.48
C SER A 283 -22.64 -9.74 -15.93
N TRP A 284 -21.74 -8.78 -15.65
CA TRP A 284 -21.97 -7.38 -16.01
C TRP A 284 -22.19 -7.16 -17.52
N TYR A 285 -21.37 -7.83 -18.32
CA TYR A 285 -21.41 -7.64 -19.78
C TYR A 285 -22.65 -8.22 -20.47
N ASP A 286 -23.33 -9.20 -19.82
CA ASP A 286 -24.53 -9.81 -20.37
C ASP A 286 -25.79 -9.07 -19.97
N PHE A 287 -25.93 -8.68 -18.70
CA PHE A 287 -27.21 -8.23 -18.14
C PHE A 287 -27.13 -6.91 -17.38
N MET A 288 -25.95 -6.39 -17.07
CA MET A 288 -25.80 -5.23 -16.20
C MET A 288 -26.62 -5.40 -14.90
N LEU A 289 -27.44 -4.42 -14.55
CA LEU A 289 -28.29 -4.46 -13.35
C LEU A 289 -29.50 -5.40 -13.46
N ASP A 290 -29.81 -5.93 -14.66
CA ASP A 290 -30.98 -6.78 -14.91
C ASP A 290 -30.75 -8.25 -14.63
N ILE A 291 -29.66 -8.58 -13.92
CA ILE A 291 -29.42 -9.94 -13.44
C ILE A 291 -30.54 -10.43 -12.54
N ASN A 292 -30.81 -11.72 -12.60
CA ASN A 292 -31.65 -12.47 -11.67
C ASN A 292 -31.12 -13.91 -11.54
N GLU A 293 -31.60 -14.65 -10.54
CA GLU A 293 -31.13 -16.00 -10.29
C GLU A 293 -31.18 -16.91 -11.54
N ASN A 294 -32.28 -16.85 -12.31
CA ASN A 294 -32.44 -17.74 -13.46
C ASN A 294 -31.46 -17.43 -14.59
N ASN A 295 -31.33 -16.16 -14.99
CA ASN A 295 -30.41 -15.83 -16.07
C ASN A 295 -28.95 -16.03 -15.70
N ILE A 296 -28.58 -15.85 -14.43
CA ILE A 296 -27.25 -16.18 -13.92
C ILE A 296 -26.96 -17.68 -14.05
N LEU A 297 -27.91 -18.52 -13.61
CA LEU A 297 -27.76 -19.99 -13.70
C LEU A 297 -27.66 -20.45 -15.16
N ASP A 298 -28.44 -19.84 -16.06
CA ASP A 298 -28.40 -20.19 -17.48
C ASP A 298 -27.06 -19.76 -18.11
N SER A 299 -26.56 -18.57 -17.80
CA SER A 299 -25.25 -18.12 -18.28
C SER A 299 -24.10 -19.02 -17.80
N PHE A 300 -24.11 -19.45 -16.54
CA PHE A 300 -23.07 -20.34 -16.02
C PHE A 300 -23.07 -21.69 -16.78
N ARG A 301 -24.26 -22.25 -17.05
CA ARG A 301 -24.40 -23.48 -17.85
C ARG A 301 -23.95 -23.29 -19.31
N GLU A 302 -24.30 -22.14 -19.92
CA GLU A 302 -23.92 -21.85 -21.32
C GLU A 302 -22.40 -21.65 -21.46
N VAL A 303 -21.75 -20.97 -20.50
CA VAL A 303 -20.29 -20.83 -20.48
C VAL A 303 -19.63 -22.20 -20.33
N GLU A 304 -20.12 -23.03 -19.41
CA GLU A 304 -19.64 -24.41 -19.24
C GLU A 304 -19.80 -25.23 -20.53
N ARG A 305 -20.96 -25.17 -21.16
CA ARG A 305 -21.24 -25.85 -22.42
C ARG A 305 -20.34 -25.35 -23.55
N GLY A 306 -20.13 -24.03 -23.64
CA GLY A 306 -19.35 -23.40 -24.69
C GLY A 306 -17.85 -23.63 -24.56
N LEU A 307 -17.33 -23.80 -23.37
CA LEU A 307 -15.91 -23.93 -23.08
C LEU A 307 -15.51 -25.38 -22.73
N THR A 308 -15.96 -25.86 -21.59
CA THR A 308 -15.48 -27.15 -21.04
C THR A 308 -15.87 -28.33 -21.92
N GLN A 309 -17.09 -28.36 -22.43
CA GLN A 309 -17.52 -29.41 -23.36
C GLN A 309 -16.81 -29.37 -24.72
N ASN A 310 -16.11 -28.29 -25.01
CA ASN A 310 -15.26 -28.14 -26.20
C ASN A 310 -13.76 -28.26 -25.90
N GLY A 311 -13.40 -28.85 -24.75
CA GLY A 311 -12.02 -29.19 -24.42
C GLY A 311 -11.23 -28.08 -23.73
N VAL A 312 -11.89 -26.99 -23.32
CA VAL A 312 -11.27 -25.97 -22.47
C VAL A 312 -11.42 -26.43 -21.02
N ARG A 313 -10.41 -26.21 -20.18
CA ARG A 313 -10.53 -26.48 -18.74
C ARG A 313 -11.66 -25.67 -18.12
N PRO A 314 -12.27 -26.09 -16.99
CA PRO A 314 -13.19 -25.26 -16.25
C PRO A 314 -12.59 -23.88 -15.97
N ILE A 315 -13.40 -22.85 -16.07
CA ILE A 315 -12.95 -21.49 -15.71
C ILE A 315 -12.73 -21.39 -14.21
N ASP A 316 -11.86 -20.47 -13.80
CA ASP A 316 -11.46 -20.37 -12.38
C ASP A 316 -12.55 -19.80 -11.49
N SER A 317 -13.42 -18.91 -12.02
CA SER A 317 -14.47 -18.27 -11.22
C SER A 317 -15.67 -17.87 -12.06
N TYR A 318 -16.86 -18.02 -11.49
CA TYR A 318 -18.11 -17.41 -11.95
C TYR A 318 -18.46 -16.27 -10.99
N VAL A 319 -18.61 -15.05 -11.52
CA VAL A 319 -18.83 -13.83 -10.73
C VAL A 319 -20.20 -13.25 -10.98
N VAL A 320 -21.02 -13.14 -9.94
CA VAL A 320 -22.27 -12.37 -9.94
C VAL A 320 -21.91 -10.90 -9.72
N ASP A 321 -22.18 -10.06 -10.72
CA ASP A 321 -21.90 -8.63 -10.68
C ASP A 321 -23.02 -7.82 -9.99
N ASP A 322 -22.97 -6.48 -10.03
CA ASP A 322 -23.96 -5.59 -9.44
C ASP A 322 -25.40 -5.91 -9.94
N GLY A 323 -26.37 -5.68 -9.09
CA GLY A 323 -27.79 -5.92 -9.39
C GLY A 323 -28.47 -6.94 -8.46
N TRP A 324 -27.70 -7.60 -7.57
CA TRP A 324 -28.22 -8.54 -6.57
C TRP A 324 -28.70 -7.85 -5.29
N ASN A 325 -28.22 -6.64 -5.00
CA ASN A 325 -28.44 -5.92 -3.76
C ASN A 325 -29.67 -5.01 -3.82
N ALA A 326 -30.40 -4.91 -2.72
CA ALA A 326 -31.42 -3.90 -2.47
C ALA A 326 -30.78 -2.68 -1.80
N TYR A 327 -30.52 -1.62 -2.56
CA TYR A 327 -29.83 -0.42 -2.08
C TYR A 327 -30.66 0.49 -1.18
N GLY A 328 -31.96 0.26 -1.09
CA GLY A 328 -32.81 1.05 -0.22
C GLY A 328 -34.31 0.79 -0.46
N PRO A 329 -35.19 1.38 0.40
CA PRO A 329 -36.63 1.17 0.34
C PRO A 329 -37.28 1.66 -0.98
N TRP A 330 -36.60 2.51 -1.74
CA TRP A 330 -37.07 2.92 -3.09
C TRP A 330 -36.99 1.82 -4.16
N GLN A 331 -36.26 0.72 -3.88
CA GLN A 331 -36.22 -0.46 -4.73
C GLN A 331 -37.13 -1.58 -4.21
N GLU A 332 -37.06 -1.86 -2.89
CA GLU A 332 -37.88 -2.88 -2.26
C GLU A 332 -38.21 -2.49 -0.81
N GLU A 333 -39.44 -2.07 -0.57
CA GLU A 333 -39.89 -1.40 0.65
C GLU A 333 -39.59 -2.17 1.97
N ASN A 334 -39.55 -3.48 1.94
CA ASN A 334 -39.40 -4.31 3.14
C ASN A 334 -38.05 -5.05 3.26
N LYS A 335 -37.11 -4.84 2.33
CA LYS A 335 -35.87 -5.60 2.28
C LYS A 335 -34.60 -4.76 2.48
N ALA A 336 -34.74 -3.45 2.45
CA ALA A 336 -33.61 -2.56 2.56
C ALA A 336 -32.93 -2.65 3.92
N LYS A 337 -31.78 -3.27 3.94
CA LYS A 337 -30.88 -3.40 5.09
C LYS A 337 -29.47 -3.05 4.64
N PHE A 338 -28.52 -3.13 5.54
CA PHE A 338 -27.12 -3.06 5.18
C PHE A 338 -26.77 -4.26 4.26
N TRP A 339 -26.47 -4.00 2.98
CA TRP A 339 -26.10 -5.01 1.98
C TRP A 339 -27.03 -6.23 1.99
N SER A 340 -28.28 -6.06 1.58
CA SER A 340 -29.28 -7.13 1.55
C SER A 340 -29.58 -7.59 0.13
N PHE A 341 -29.99 -8.85 -0.02
CA PHE A 341 -30.39 -9.41 -1.31
C PHE A 341 -31.78 -8.92 -1.72
N ASN A 342 -31.96 -8.63 -3.00
CA ASN A 342 -33.25 -8.23 -3.56
C ASN A 342 -34.08 -9.43 -4.01
N SER A 343 -35.33 -9.20 -4.43
CA SER A 343 -36.27 -10.26 -4.81
C SER A 343 -35.89 -11.04 -6.06
N LYS A 344 -34.95 -10.54 -6.86
CA LYS A 344 -34.44 -11.23 -8.05
C LYS A 344 -33.60 -12.46 -7.68
N PHE A 345 -33.17 -12.55 -6.41
CA PHE A 345 -32.41 -13.66 -5.83
C PHE A 345 -33.17 -14.25 -4.63
N PRO A 346 -34.24 -15.02 -4.87
CA PRO A 346 -35.11 -15.54 -3.81
C PRO A 346 -34.39 -16.55 -2.87
N ASN A 347 -33.37 -17.23 -3.37
CA ASN A 347 -32.51 -18.11 -2.59
C ASN A 347 -31.18 -17.42 -2.20
N GLU A 348 -31.16 -16.09 -2.26
CA GLU A 348 -29.94 -15.30 -2.10
C GLU A 348 -28.87 -15.75 -3.11
N LEU A 349 -27.67 -16.14 -2.66
CA LEU A 349 -26.60 -16.59 -3.57
C LEU A 349 -26.35 -18.10 -3.48
N SER A 350 -27.16 -18.87 -2.73
CA SER A 350 -26.93 -20.31 -2.52
C SER A 350 -26.94 -21.07 -3.85
N THR A 351 -27.96 -20.84 -4.69
CA THR A 351 -28.11 -21.59 -5.95
C THR A 351 -26.99 -21.29 -6.97
N PRO A 352 -26.60 -20.01 -7.24
CA PRO A 352 -25.45 -19.70 -8.08
C PRO A 352 -24.13 -20.26 -7.54
N SER A 353 -23.90 -20.18 -6.23
CA SER A 353 -22.71 -20.73 -5.58
C SER A 353 -22.62 -22.24 -5.76
N ASP A 354 -23.70 -22.96 -5.43
CA ASP A 354 -23.77 -24.42 -5.60
C ASP A 354 -23.52 -24.85 -7.04
N LEU A 355 -24.03 -24.09 -8.02
CA LEU A 355 -23.77 -24.38 -9.42
C LEU A 355 -22.31 -24.18 -9.78
N SER A 356 -21.68 -23.07 -9.36
CA SER A 356 -20.27 -22.80 -9.62
C SER A 356 -19.37 -23.94 -9.12
N HIS A 357 -19.61 -24.43 -7.90
CA HIS A 357 -18.87 -25.55 -7.34
C HIS A 357 -19.09 -26.86 -8.09
N ARG A 358 -20.33 -27.14 -8.52
CA ARG A 358 -20.60 -28.32 -9.37
C ARG A 358 -19.89 -28.23 -10.73
N LEU A 359 -19.62 -27.03 -11.22
CA LEU A 359 -18.84 -26.79 -12.45
C LEU A 359 -17.32 -26.77 -12.17
N SER A 360 -16.87 -27.16 -10.99
CA SER A 360 -15.47 -27.19 -10.57
C SER A 360 -14.79 -25.81 -10.62
N SER A 361 -15.55 -24.77 -10.33
CA SER A 361 -15.13 -23.36 -10.36
C SER A 361 -15.39 -22.69 -9.02
N ASN A 362 -14.68 -21.61 -8.76
CA ASN A 362 -14.91 -20.75 -7.60
C ASN A 362 -16.16 -19.88 -7.80
N PHE A 363 -16.78 -19.48 -6.71
CA PHE A 363 -17.86 -18.52 -6.73
C PHE A 363 -17.38 -17.12 -6.36
N GLY A 364 -17.72 -16.14 -7.18
CA GLY A 364 -17.34 -14.74 -6.99
C GLY A 364 -18.53 -13.80 -6.86
N LEU A 365 -18.31 -12.71 -6.13
CA LEU A 365 -19.31 -11.67 -5.92
C LEU A 365 -18.72 -10.28 -6.15
N TRP A 366 -19.48 -9.47 -6.85
CA TRP A 366 -19.21 -8.03 -6.95
C TRP A 366 -19.69 -7.30 -5.71
N LEU A 367 -18.93 -6.34 -5.25
CA LEU A 367 -19.33 -5.40 -4.22
C LEU A 367 -18.65 -4.04 -4.45
N GLY A 368 -19.47 -2.99 -4.49
CA GLY A 368 -18.99 -1.61 -4.49
C GLY A 368 -19.11 -1.02 -3.09
N PRO A 369 -18.01 -0.81 -2.34
CA PRO A 369 -18.09 -0.31 -0.96
C PRO A 369 -18.85 1.00 -0.79
N ARG A 370 -18.98 1.77 -1.85
CA ARG A 370 -19.76 3.03 -1.89
C ARG A 370 -21.22 2.83 -2.26
N GLY A 371 -21.62 1.65 -2.65
CA GLY A 371 -22.92 1.32 -3.24
C GLY A 371 -22.81 0.88 -4.69
N GLY A 372 -23.96 0.57 -5.31
CA GLY A 372 -24.04 0.09 -6.68
C GLY A 372 -24.08 1.21 -7.70
N TYR A 373 -24.04 0.81 -8.95
CA TYR A 373 -24.09 1.69 -10.10
C TYR A 373 -25.33 2.63 -10.02
N ASN A 374 -25.08 3.95 -10.12
CA ASN A 374 -26.08 5.00 -10.01
C ASN A 374 -26.76 5.22 -8.63
N TYR A 375 -26.33 4.52 -7.58
CA TYR A 375 -27.01 4.60 -6.28
C TYR A 375 -26.18 5.17 -5.14
N TYR A 376 -24.93 5.57 -5.37
CA TYR A 376 -23.97 5.94 -4.32
C TYR A 376 -24.53 6.90 -3.28
N ILE A 377 -25.06 8.06 -3.71
CA ILE A 377 -25.52 9.10 -2.78
C ILE A 377 -26.77 8.65 -2.02
N LYS A 378 -27.73 8.02 -2.71
CA LYS A 378 -28.95 7.54 -2.06
C LYS A 378 -28.63 6.44 -1.05
N PHE A 379 -27.77 5.51 -1.42
CA PHE A 379 -27.35 4.43 -0.54
C PHE A 379 -26.57 4.95 0.66
N ALA A 380 -25.65 5.88 0.47
CA ALA A 380 -24.89 6.50 1.55
C ALA A 380 -25.79 7.20 2.58
N ARG A 381 -26.77 7.98 2.12
CA ARG A 381 -27.77 8.62 2.99
C ARG A 381 -28.61 7.58 3.74
N PHE A 382 -29.08 6.57 3.04
CA PHE A 382 -29.83 5.48 3.67
C PHE A 382 -29.03 4.78 4.76
N LEU A 383 -27.72 4.53 4.54
CA LEU A 383 -26.84 3.93 5.54
C LEU A 383 -26.67 4.84 6.76
N GLU A 384 -26.46 6.15 6.56
CA GLU A 384 -26.32 7.11 7.65
C GLU A 384 -27.62 7.23 8.46
N GLU A 385 -28.77 7.40 7.82
CA GLU A 385 -30.08 7.50 8.44
C GLU A 385 -30.43 6.27 9.31
N ASN A 386 -29.88 5.11 8.93
CA ASN A 386 -30.08 3.84 9.65
C ASN A 386 -28.90 3.46 10.60
N GLY A 387 -28.00 4.38 10.89
CA GLY A 387 -26.89 4.15 11.82
C GLY A 387 -25.86 3.13 11.33
N ASN A 388 -25.72 2.99 10.02
CA ASN A 388 -24.81 2.03 9.40
C ASN A 388 -23.49 2.65 8.90
N GLY A 389 -23.25 3.92 9.20
CA GLY A 389 -22.10 4.68 8.78
C GLY A 389 -22.35 6.18 8.86
N LYS A 390 -21.45 6.96 8.31
CA LYS A 390 -21.59 8.41 8.14
C LYS A 390 -21.27 8.80 6.70
N LEU A 391 -21.82 9.91 6.25
CA LEU A 391 -21.39 10.54 5.01
C LEU A 391 -19.97 11.06 5.15
N ASN A 392 -19.24 11.13 4.04
CA ASN A 392 -17.95 11.81 3.99
C ASN A 392 -18.10 13.33 4.20
N CYS A 393 -16.98 14.03 4.42
CA CYS A 393 -16.95 15.48 4.67
C CYS A 393 -17.65 16.32 3.59
N ASN A 394 -17.76 15.82 2.36
CA ASN A 394 -18.45 16.50 1.25
C ASN A 394 -19.92 16.10 1.12
N SER A 395 -20.45 15.27 2.02
CA SER A 395 -21.82 14.74 2.00
C SER A 395 -22.23 14.10 0.67
N SER A 396 -21.26 13.65 -0.11
CA SER A 396 -21.46 13.10 -1.45
C SER A 396 -21.39 11.59 -1.51
N ASP A 397 -20.92 10.94 -0.41
CA ASP A 397 -20.61 9.53 -0.40
C ASP A 397 -20.57 8.98 1.03
N ILE A 398 -20.57 7.65 1.17
CA ILE A 398 -20.34 7.01 2.47
C ILE A 398 -18.85 7.15 2.87
N CYS A 399 -18.60 7.44 4.13
CA CYS A 399 -17.26 7.41 4.68
C CYS A 399 -16.81 5.96 4.86
N THR A 400 -16.04 5.45 3.93
CA THR A 400 -15.51 4.07 3.97
C THR A 400 -14.49 3.85 5.08
N ASN A 401 -14.09 4.90 5.78
CA ASN A 401 -13.20 4.86 6.95
C ASN A 401 -13.97 4.89 8.29
N HIS A 402 -15.27 5.10 8.27
CA HIS A 402 -16.08 5.15 9.50
C HIS A 402 -16.16 3.76 10.15
N LYS A 403 -15.81 3.68 11.45
CA LYS A 403 -15.68 2.44 12.21
C LYS A 403 -16.90 1.51 12.06
N VAL A 404 -18.11 2.06 12.27
CA VAL A 404 -19.35 1.25 12.20
C VAL A 404 -19.55 0.68 10.80
N TYR A 405 -19.27 1.46 9.75
CA TYR A 405 -19.39 0.99 8.37
C TYR A 405 -18.37 -0.12 8.08
N CYS A 406 -17.10 0.07 8.46
CA CYS A 406 -16.04 -0.92 8.25
C CYS A 406 -16.34 -2.24 8.96
N GLU A 407 -16.80 -2.19 10.22
CA GLU A 407 -17.15 -3.38 10.99
C GLU A 407 -18.31 -4.16 10.35
N LYS A 408 -19.37 -3.45 9.94
CA LYS A 408 -20.51 -4.07 9.26
C LYS A 408 -20.15 -4.64 7.89
N LEU A 409 -19.34 -3.93 7.12
CA LEU A 409 -18.86 -4.42 5.83
C LEU A 409 -18.00 -5.67 6.02
N LYS A 410 -17.10 -5.68 6.99
CA LYS A 410 -16.31 -6.87 7.35
C LYS A 410 -17.21 -8.06 7.70
N MET A 411 -18.22 -7.83 8.52
CA MET A 411 -19.18 -8.89 8.90
C MET A 411 -19.94 -9.43 7.69
N PHE A 412 -20.32 -8.56 6.76
CA PHE A 412 -20.98 -8.97 5.53
C PHE A 412 -20.08 -9.82 4.64
N PHE A 413 -18.79 -9.45 4.48
CA PHE A 413 -17.82 -10.29 3.76
C PHE A 413 -17.69 -11.68 4.38
N LEU A 414 -17.55 -11.75 5.70
CA LEU A 414 -17.43 -13.01 6.43
C LEU A 414 -18.69 -13.88 6.32
N ASP A 415 -19.87 -13.27 6.39
CA ASP A 415 -21.15 -13.95 6.20
C ASP A 415 -21.27 -14.54 4.79
N CYS A 416 -20.94 -13.78 3.76
CA CYS A 416 -20.94 -14.26 2.38
C CYS A 416 -19.94 -15.40 2.15
N GLN A 417 -18.75 -15.31 2.72
CA GLN A 417 -17.76 -16.40 2.66
C GLN A 417 -18.28 -17.65 3.35
N GLN A 418 -18.88 -17.51 4.53
CA GLN A 418 -19.34 -18.64 5.32
C GLN A 418 -20.61 -19.30 4.75
N ARG A 419 -21.55 -18.51 4.21
CA ARG A 419 -22.85 -19.00 3.72
C ARG A 419 -22.81 -19.45 2.27
N PHE A 420 -22.04 -18.79 1.44
CA PHE A 420 -22.03 -18.97 -0.01
C PHE A 420 -20.66 -19.35 -0.56
N ASP A 421 -19.67 -19.59 0.31
CA ASP A 421 -18.28 -19.90 -0.09
C ASP A 421 -17.73 -18.94 -1.14
N VAL A 422 -18.00 -17.63 -0.96
CA VAL A 422 -17.45 -16.60 -1.83
C VAL A 422 -15.95 -16.53 -1.63
N ASN A 423 -15.18 -16.90 -2.64
CA ASN A 423 -13.72 -16.93 -2.60
C ASN A 423 -13.04 -16.11 -3.71
N TYR A 424 -13.83 -15.35 -4.46
CA TYR A 424 -13.39 -14.32 -5.39
C TYR A 424 -14.24 -13.06 -5.19
N TRP A 425 -13.59 -11.92 -4.98
CA TRP A 425 -14.26 -10.63 -4.81
C TRP A 425 -13.90 -9.68 -5.94
N LYS A 426 -14.89 -9.19 -6.67
CA LYS A 426 -14.74 -8.01 -7.52
C LYS A 426 -15.14 -6.79 -6.71
N LEU A 427 -14.15 -6.03 -6.26
CA LEU A 427 -14.37 -4.78 -5.53
C LEU A 427 -14.28 -3.62 -6.50
N ASP A 428 -15.33 -2.82 -6.58
CA ASP A 428 -15.49 -1.76 -7.57
C ASP A 428 -15.91 -0.44 -6.92
N GLY A 429 -15.69 0.67 -7.64
CA GLY A 429 -16.08 1.99 -7.18
C GLY A 429 -15.33 2.47 -5.94
N PHE A 430 -14.13 1.97 -5.68
CA PHE A 430 -13.28 2.50 -4.64
C PHE A 430 -12.83 3.90 -4.98
N LEU A 431 -13.02 4.82 -4.03
CA LEU A 431 -12.26 6.05 -4.00
C LEU A 431 -11.20 5.90 -2.91
N VAL A 432 -9.96 5.79 -3.33
CA VAL A 432 -8.85 5.88 -2.39
C VAL A 432 -8.59 7.36 -2.15
N ARG A 433 -8.96 7.83 -0.98
CA ARG A 433 -8.63 9.17 -0.49
C ARG A 433 -7.89 9.03 0.82
N PRO A 434 -7.03 9.99 1.16
CA PRO A 434 -6.49 10.05 2.51
C PRO A 434 -7.62 9.98 3.53
N PRO A 435 -7.44 9.29 4.67
CA PRO A 435 -8.43 9.29 5.73
C PRO A 435 -8.69 10.73 6.15
N GLN A 436 -9.96 11.10 6.16
CA GLN A 436 -10.36 12.39 6.73
C GLN A 436 -10.47 12.20 8.25
N PRO A 437 -10.10 13.19 9.05
CA PRO A 437 -10.34 13.15 10.49
C PRO A 437 -11.85 12.96 10.73
N ASP A 438 -12.21 12.06 11.65
CA ASP A 438 -13.58 11.88 12.13
C ASP A 438 -14.10 13.13 12.84
#